data_a438076b80cd9e1aeb97ea18125748c6
#
_entry.id   a438076b80cd9e1aeb97ea18125748c6
#
_cell.length_a   1.000
_cell.length_b   1.000
_cell.length_c   1.000
_cell.angle_alpha   90.00
_cell.angle_beta   90.00
_cell.angle_gamma   90.00
#
_symmetry.space_group_name_H-M   'P 1'
#
loop_
_entity.id
_entity.type
_entity.pdbx_description
1 polymer ?
#
loop_
_entity_poly.entity_id
_entity_poly.type
_entity_poly.pdbx_seq_one_letter_code
_entity_poly.pdbx_strand_id
1 'polypeptide(L)'
;MHAAKSHLGRNRAAALLLAVLMAGFAWPLLAAERVLIQSTTSTRNSGLYDYLAPLLLAELDLAIDVVAVGTGAALRNAANCDGDLLLVHAPGREADFVDSGFGIERFDLMYNDFVIVGPKQDPAQIAGLSDPALALQRIAAAGGPFLSRGDDSGTHIKELALWHSADIDPRPASGRWYLETGSGMGPTLNVAAGKDGYLLVDRASWISFANKQN
;
A
#
# COMPACT_ATOMS: atom_id res chain seq x y z
N MET A 1 31.38 20.79 -75.42
CA MET A 1 30.41 19.90 -74.73
C MET A 1 31.18 18.88 -73.91
N HIS A 2 31.57 19.20 -72.68
CA HIS A 2 32.06 18.19 -71.67
C HIS A 2 32.32 18.87 -70.34
N ALA A 3 31.28 18.99 -69.51
CA ALA A 3 31.45 19.26 -68.06
C ALA A 3 30.12 19.19 -67.35
N ALA A 4 29.50 18.00 -67.21
CA ALA A 4 28.29 17.83 -66.36
C ALA A 4 28.13 16.42 -65.75
N LYS A 5 29.22 15.64 -65.59
CA LYS A 5 29.09 14.27 -65.02
C LYS A 5 29.79 14.04 -63.69
N SER A 6 30.42 15.01 -63.02
CA SER A 6 31.20 14.77 -61.79
C SER A 6 30.52 15.14 -60.50
N HIS A 7 29.38 15.83 -60.50
CA HIS A 7 28.70 16.25 -59.26
C HIS A 7 27.70 15.25 -58.70
N LEU A 8 27.14 14.34 -59.52
CA LEU A 8 26.13 13.38 -59.11
C LEU A 8 26.69 12.22 -58.25
N GLY A 9 27.94 11.84 -58.46
CA GLY A 9 28.62 10.76 -57.73
C GLY A 9 29.06 11.15 -56.33
N ARG A 10 29.47 12.40 -56.15
CA ARG A 10 29.92 12.91 -54.79
C ARG A 10 28.79 13.08 -53.81
N ASN A 11 27.60 13.47 -54.27
CA ASN A 11 26.43 13.63 -53.39
C ASN A 11 25.82 12.28 -52.96
N ARG A 12 25.93 11.24 -53.80
CA ARG A 12 25.48 9.89 -53.46
C ARG A 12 26.39 9.22 -52.43
N ALA A 13 27.72 9.42 -52.52
CA ALA A 13 28.67 8.90 -51.53
C ALA A 13 28.52 9.59 -50.16
N ALA A 14 28.31 10.92 -50.15
CA ALA A 14 28.07 11.69 -48.94
C ALA A 14 26.75 11.30 -48.27
N ALA A 15 25.67 11.05 -49.04
CA ALA A 15 24.38 10.62 -48.53
C ALA A 15 24.43 9.19 -47.94
N LEU A 16 25.19 8.28 -48.55
CA LEU A 16 25.42 6.93 -48.05
C LEU A 16 26.26 6.93 -46.74
N LEU A 17 27.29 7.78 -46.66
CA LEU A 17 28.09 7.94 -45.45
C LEU A 17 27.26 8.51 -44.27
N LEU A 18 26.36 9.47 -44.53
CA LEU A 18 25.48 10.04 -43.53
C LEU A 18 24.43 9.02 -43.04
N ALA A 19 23.91 8.17 -43.94
CA ALA A 19 22.96 7.11 -43.60
C ALA A 19 23.60 5.99 -42.75
N VAL A 20 24.86 5.64 -43.03
CA VAL A 20 25.62 4.66 -42.25
C VAL A 20 26.01 5.21 -40.87
N LEU A 21 26.30 6.50 -40.71
CA LEU A 21 26.57 7.16 -39.46
C LEU A 21 25.30 7.26 -38.57
N MET A 22 24.11 7.42 -39.16
CA MET A 22 22.84 7.46 -38.41
C MET A 22 22.36 6.06 -38.01
N ALA A 23 22.69 5.01 -38.75
CA ALA A 23 22.36 3.64 -38.40
C ALA A 23 23.22 3.07 -37.27
N GLY A 24 24.40 3.64 -36.99
CA GLY A 24 25.33 3.20 -35.95
C GLY A 24 24.97 3.66 -34.52
N PHE A 25 23.99 4.57 -34.36
CA PHE A 25 23.61 5.14 -33.05
C PHE A 25 22.24 4.69 -32.52
N ALA A 26 21.66 3.64 -33.11
CA ALA A 26 20.53 2.96 -32.45
C ALA A 26 21.08 2.07 -31.31
N TRP A 27 21.55 2.67 -30.21
CA TRP A 27 21.66 1.93 -28.97
C TRP A 27 20.26 1.38 -28.65
N PRO A 28 20.11 0.07 -28.40
CA PRO A 28 18.85 -0.42 -27.88
C PRO A 28 18.62 0.33 -26.56
N LEU A 29 17.59 1.18 -26.52
CA LEU A 29 17.03 1.64 -25.26
C LEU A 29 16.50 0.36 -24.59
N LEU A 30 17.31 -0.29 -23.76
CA LEU A 30 16.84 -1.36 -22.90
C LEU A 30 15.82 -0.67 -21.99
N ALA A 31 14.55 -0.94 -22.22
CA ALA A 31 13.51 -0.52 -21.32
C ALA A 31 13.76 -1.21 -19.96
N ALA A 32 13.63 -0.46 -18.87
CA ALA A 32 13.73 -1.02 -17.52
C ALA A 32 12.86 -2.27 -17.40
N GLU A 33 13.37 -3.30 -16.76
CA GLU A 33 12.59 -4.50 -16.46
C GLU A 33 11.38 -4.10 -15.59
N ARG A 34 10.21 -4.67 -15.88
CA ARG A 34 8.96 -4.32 -15.17
C ARG A 34 8.46 -5.50 -14.37
N VAL A 35 8.08 -5.23 -13.11
CA VAL A 35 7.48 -6.20 -12.19
C VAL A 35 6.09 -5.72 -11.80
N LEU A 36 5.09 -6.56 -12.01
CA LEU A 36 3.72 -6.30 -11.61
C LEU A 36 3.43 -6.93 -10.24
N ILE A 37 3.17 -6.07 -9.26
CA ILE A 37 2.93 -6.46 -7.87
C ILE A 37 1.43 -6.48 -7.58
N GLN A 38 0.88 -7.64 -7.22
CA GLN A 38 -0.44 -7.75 -6.62
C GLN A 38 -0.34 -7.43 -5.12
N SER A 39 -1.08 -6.43 -4.65
CA SER A 39 -0.94 -5.94 -3.27
C SER A 39 -2.25 -5.44 -2.67
N THR A 40 -2.16 -4.82 -1.50
CA THR A 40 -3.32 -4.31 -0.77
C THR A 40 -3.41 -2.79 -0.75
N THR A 41 -4.63 -2.27 -0.59
CA THR A 41 -4.86 -0.83 -0.46
C THR A 41 -4.18 -0.24 0.77
N SER A 42 -4.09 -0.98 1.88
CA SER A 42 -3.38 -0.54 3.08
C SER A 42 -1.87 -0.41 2.84
N THR A 43 -1.26 -1.37 2.12
CA THR A 43 0.16 -1.28 1.75
C THR A 43 0.43 -0.08 0.83
N ARG A 44 -0.45 0.18 -0.16
CA ARG A 44 -0.34 1.39 -1.00
C ARG A 44 -0.45 2.67 -0.15
N ASN A 45 -1.44 2.73 0.73
CA ASN A 45 -1.71 3.93 1.54
C ASN A 45 -0.61 4.21 2.58
N SER A 46 0.24 3.24 2.89
CA SER A 46 1.41 3.45 3.77
C SER A 46 2.49 4.33 3.14
N GLY A 47 2.45 4.57 1.82
CA GLY A 47 3.49 5.28 1.08
C GLY A 47 4.71 4.42 0.71
N LEU A 48 4.67 3.10 0.99
CA LEU A 48 5.80 2.20 0.73
C LEU A 48 6.23 2.23 -0.73
N TYR A 49 5.29 2.15 -1.67
CA TYR A 49 5.61 2.07 -3.09
C TYR A 49 6.13 3.39 -3.65
N ASP A 50 5.63 4.53 -3.15
CA ASP A 50 6.13 5.86 -3.52
C ASP A 50 7.59 6.05 -3.09
N TYR A 51 7.98 5.41 -1.99
CA TYR A 51 9.35 5.39 -1.51
C TYR A 51 10.23 4.40 -2.28
N LEU A 52 9.77 3.15 -2.51
CA LEU A 52 10.58 2.09 -3.11
C LEU A 52 10.75 2.23 -4.62
N ALA A 53 9.72 2.65 -5.36
CA ALA A 53 9.76 2.66 -6.82
C ALA A 53 10.94 3.46 -7.41
N PRO A 54 11.23 4.70 -6.97
CA PRO A 54 12.37 5.44 -7.49
C PRO A 54 13.72 4.80 -7.13
N LEU A 55 13.83 4.13 -5.97
CA LEU A 55 15.06 3.45 -5.55
C LEU A 55 15.30 2.20 -6.40
N LEU A 56 14.28 1.38 -6.62
CA LEU A 56 14.39 0.18 -7.45
C LEU A 56 14.76 0.53 -8.89
N LEU A 57 14.17 1.59 -9.43
CA LEU A 57 14.51 2.06 -10.76
C LEU A 57 15.96 2.57 -10.85
N ALA A 58 16.40 3.34 -9.85
CA ALA A 58 17.76 3.94 -9.86
C ALA A 58 18.87 2.92 -9.61
N GLU A 59 18.63 1.93 -8.71
CA GLU A 59 19.67 1.00 -8.27
C GLU A 59 19.67 -0.31 -9.07
N LEU A 60 18.51 -0.75 -9.57
CA LEU A 60 18.35 -2.06 -10.20
C LEU A 60 17.83 -1.99 -11.63
N ASP A 61 17.57 -0.80 -12.18
CA ASP A 61 16.88 -0.59 -13.47
C ASP A 61 15.54 -1.37 -13.53
N LEU A 62 14.84 -1.45 -12.39
CA LEU A 62 13.61 -2.20 -12.19
C LEU A 62 12.44 -1.25 -11.97
N ALA A 63 11.50 -1.21 -12.90
CA ALA A 63 10.24 -0.49 -12.73
C ALA A 63 9.18 -1.40 -12.08
N ILE A 64 8.41 -0.87 -11.13
CA ILE A 64 7.30 -1.60 -10.51
C ILE A 64 5.95 -1.00 -10.87
N ASP A 65 4.99 -1.85 -11.19
CA ASP A 65 3.57 -1.52 -11.30
C ASP A 65 2.80 -2.21 -10.17
N VAL A 66 1.84 -1.51 -9.55
CA VAL A 66 1.15 -2.04 -8.36
C VAL A 66 -0.36 -2.04 -8.55
N VAL A 67 -0.95 -3.22 -8.46
CA VAL A 67 -2.41 -3.41 -8.36
C VAL A 67 -2.76 -3.58 -6.89
N ALA A 68 -3.33 -2.55 -6.27
CA ALA A 68 -3.71 -2.56 -4.86
C ALA A 68 -5.22 -2.73 -4.69
N VAL A 69 -5.61 -3.86 -4.13
CA VAL A 69 -7.00 -4.30 -3.90
C VAL A 69 -7.14 -4.89 -2.49
N GLY A 70 -8.27 -5.50 -2.16
CA GLY A 70 -8.37 -6.27 -0.90
C GLY A 70 -7.53 -7.55 -0.96
N THR A 71 -7.01 -8.02 0.19
CA THR A 71 -6.13 -9.21 0.29
C THR A 71 -6.66 -10.43 -0.48
N GLY A 72 -7.96 -10.69 -0.39
CA GLY A 72 -8.57 -11.83 -1.09
C GLY A 72 -8.56 -11.68 -2.61
N ALA A 73 -8.73 -10.46 -3.12
CA ALA A 73 -8.64 -10.17 -4.55
C ALA A 73 -7.18 -10.25 -5.04
N ALA A 74 -6.23 -9.71 -4.27
CA ALA A 74 -4.80 -9.80 -4.59
C ALA A 74 -4.33 -11.27 -4.71
N LEU A 75 -4.73 -12.12 -3.77
CA LEU A 75 -4.43 -13.56 -3.81
C LEU A 75 -5.04 -14.24 -5.05
N ARG A 76 -6.31 -13.93 -5.39
CA ARG A 76 -6.94 -14.50 -6.59
C ARG A 76 -6.27 -14.04 -7.88
N ASN A 77 -5.94 -12.76 -8.00
CA ASN A 77 -5.24 -12.24 -9.17
C ASN A 77 -3.88 -12.93 -9.33
N ALA A 78 -3.10 -13.05 -8.25
CA ALA A 78 -1.83 -13.75 -8.28
C ALA A 78 -1.97 -15.24 -8.64
N ALA A 79 -3.00 -15.93 -8.13
CA ALA A 79 -3.29 -17.33 -8.51
C ALA A 79 -3.66 -17.48 -9.98
N ASN A 80 -4.22 -16.44 -10.61
CA ASN A 80 -4.51 -16.40 -12.05
C ASN A 80 -3.30 -15.97 -12.91
N CYS A 81 -2.12 -15.80 -12.30
CA CYS A 81 -0.91 -15.28 -12.96
C CYS A 81 -1.06 -13.83 -13.46
N ASP A 82 -1.93 -13.03 -12.84
CA ASP A 82 -2.10 -11.61 -13.15
C ASP A 82 -1.07 -10.71 -12.43
N GLY A 83 0.12 -11.23 -12.11
CA GLY A 83 1.23 -10.52 -11.50
C GLY A 83 2.44 -11.41 -11.26
N ASP A 84 3.59 -10.79 -11.13
CA ASP A 84 4.88 -11.46 -10.93
C ASP A 84 5.19 -11.66 -9.45
N LEU A 85 4.65 -10.79 -8.59
CA LEU A 85 4.89 -10.78 -7.16
C LEU A 85 3.59 -10.48 -6.40
N LEU A 86 3.39 -11.19 -5.28
CA LEU A 86 2.31 -10.95 -4.33
C LEU A 86 2.87 -10.37 -3.04
N LEU A 87 2.44 -9.15 -2.65
CA LEU A 87 2.82 -8.49 -1.40
C LEU A 87 1.56 -8.20 -0.59
N VAL A 88 1.30 -9.02 0.40
CA VAL A 88 0.13 -8.95 1.28
C VAL A 88 0.55 -9.13 2.75
N HIS A 89 -0.40 -9.19 3.68
CA HIS A 89 -0.13 -9.28 5.12
C HIS A 89 -1.12 -10.23 5.80
N ALA A 90 -1.21 -11.45 5.29
CA ALA A 90 -2.08 -12.51 5.79
C ALA A 90 -1.32 -13.85 5.87
N PRO A 91 -0.39 -14.02 6.84
CA PRO A 91 0.59 -15.12 6.85
C PRO A 91 0.00 -16.52 6.64
N GLY A 92 -1.16 -16.83 7.24
CA GLY A 92 -1.82 -18.13 7.04
C GLY A 92 -2.26 -18.34 5.60
N ARG A 93 -2.89 -17.31 4.97
CA ARG A 93 -3.33 -17.39 3.57
C ARG A 93 -2.17 -17.36 2.58
N GLU A 94 -1.05 -16.73 2.94
CA GLU A 94 0.18 -16.73 2.16
C GLU A 94 0.82 -18.13 2.17
N ALA A 95 0.83 -18.81 3.33
CA ALA A 95 1.27 -20.19 3.44
C ALA A 95 0.40 -21.12 2.57
N ASP A 96 -0.93 -21.03 2.71
CA ASP A 96 -1.88 -21.80 1.90
C ASP A 96 -1.68 -21.56 0.39
N PHE A 97 -1.33 -20.34 -0.02
CA PHE A 97 -1.08 -19.96 -1.41
C PHE A 97 0.15 -20.68 -1.97
N VAL A 98 1.25 -20.73 -1.20
CA VAL A 98 2.48 -21.45 -1.58
C VAL A 98 2.26 -22.97 -1.53
N ASP A 99 1.63 -23.48 -0.48
CA ASP A 99 1.35 -24.93 -0.32
C ASP A 99 0.43 -25.45 -1.43
N SER A 100 -0.44 -24.60 -1.99
CA SER A 100 -1.30 -24.90 -3.14
C SER A 100 -0.57 -24.79 -4.48
N GLY A 101 0.71 -24.45 -4.50
CA GLY A 101 1.54 -24.37 -5.71
C GLY A 101 1.34 -23.11 -6.55
N PHE A 102 0.65 -22.08 -6.03
CA PHE A 102 0.47 -20.80 -6.72
C PHE A 102 1.66 -19.85 -6.52
N GLY A 103 2.48 -20.07 -5.49
CA GLY A 103 3.71 -19.34 -5.22
C GLY A 103 4.90 -20.27 -5.09
N ILE A 104 6.10 -19.78 -5.41
CA ILE A 104 7.34 -20.53 -5.31
C ILE A 104 7.83 -20.55 -3.87
N GLU A 105 7.83 -19.38 -3.22
CA GLU A 105 8.37 -19.19 -1.89
C GLU A 105 7.73 -17.97 -1.22
N ARG A 106 7.68 -17.96 0.12
CA ARG A 106 7.22 -16.86 0.95
C ARG A 106 8.40 -16.26 1.72
N PHE A 107 8.52 -14.95 1.65
CA PHE A 107 9.51 -14.17 2.38
C PHE A 107 8.85 -13.25 3.40
N ASP A 108 9.43 -13.13 4.60
CA ASP A 108 9.10 -12.07 5.53
C ASP A 108 9.85 -10.80 5.10
N LEU A 109 9.12 -9.78 4.65
CA LEU A 109 9.70 -8.54 4.15
C LEU A 109 9.81 -7.49 5.25
N MET A 110 8.72 -7.25 5.99
CA MET A 110 8.60 -6.21 7.01
C MET A 110 7.42 -6.53 7.91
N TYR A 111 7.32 -5.79 9.01
CA TYR A 111 6.14 -5.79 9.86
C TYR A 111 5.51 -4.40 9.90
N ASN A 112 4.20 -4.35 10.15
CA ASN A 112 3.44 -3.14 10.40
C ASN A 112 2.50 -3.42 11.57
N ASP A 113 2.71 -2.75 12.69
CA ASP A 113 1.92 -2.93 13.90
C ASP A 113 0.69 -2.01 13.91
N PHE A 114 -0.19 -2.25 14.87
CA PHE A 114 -1.37 -1.43 15.12
C PHE A 114 -1.16 -0.51 16.31
N VAL A 115 -1.75 0.68 16.21
CA VAL A 115 -1.80 1.67 17.29
C VAL A 115 -3.25 2.11 17.51
N ILE A 116 -3.58 2.43 18.75
CA ILE A 116 -4.81 3.16 19.06
C ILE A 116 -4.43 4.64 19.11
N VAL A 117 -5.09 5.44 18.30
CA VAL A 117 -4.90 6.89 18.28
C VAL A 117 -6.19 7.59 18.67
N GLY A 118 -6.09 8.83 19.13
CA GLY A 118 -7.24 9.59 19.60
C GLY A 118 -6.96 11.10 19.66
N PRO A 119 -7.88 11.86 20.22
CA PRO A 119 -7.75 13.30 20.33
C PRO A 119 -6.59 13.69 21.24
N LYS A 120 -5.99 14.85 20.98
CA LYS A 120 -4.84 15.39 21.72
C LYS A 120 -5.14 15.61 23.22
N GLN A 121 -6.40 15.91 23.56
CA GLN A 121 -6.88 16.10 24.94
C GLN A 121 -6.93 14.80 25.75
N ASP A 122 -6.94 13.67 25.05
CA ASP A 122 -6.98 12.31 25.62
C ASP A 122 -7.92 12.13 26.81
N PRO A 123 -9.23 12.36 26.65
CA PRO A 123 -10.19 12.25 27.77
C PRO A 123 -10.24 10.84 28.39
N ALA A 124 -9.88 9.80 27.65
CA ALA A 124 -9.78 8.44 28.17
C ALA A 124 -8.45 8.12 28.86
N GLN A 125 -7.48 9.02 28.80
CA GLN A 125 -6.15 8.87 29.42
C GLN A 125 -5.43 7.59 28.97
N ILE A 126 -5.40 7.34 27.67
CA ILE A 126 -4.75 6.16 27.09
C ILE A 126 -3.31 6.40 26.64
N ALA A 127 -2.86 7.65 26.58
CA ALA A 127 -1.52 8.00 26.13
C ALA A 127 -0.45 7.28 26.96
N GLY A 128 0.49 6.62 26.27
CA GLY A 128 1.58 5.90 26.91
C GLY A 128 1.22 4.51 27.44
N LEU A 129 -0.02 4.05 27.32
CA LEU A 129 -0.37 2.68 27.65
C LEU A 129 0.22 1.70 26.64
N SER A 130 0.78 0.61 27.15
CA SER A 130 1.27 -0.51 26.33
C SER A 130 0.25 -1.65 26.18
N ASP A 131 -0.78 -1.68 27.06
CA ASP A 131 -1.84 -2.68 27.03
C ASP A 131 -3.06 -2.14 26.23
N PRO A 132 -3.33 -2.69 25.04
CA PRO A 132 -4.45 -2.25 24.22
C PRO A 132 -5.82 -2.61 24.84
N ALA A 133 -5.93 -3.68 25.60
CA ALA A 133 -7.18 -4.05 26.27
C ALA A 133 -7.55 -3.01 27.33
N LEU A 134 -6.58 -2.59 28.15
CA LEU A 134 -6.78 -1.51 29.13
C LEU A 134 -7.13 -0.18 28.44
N ALA A 135 -6.50 0.13 27.31
CA ALA A 135 -6.81 1.34 26.55
C ALA A 135 -8.29 1.33 26.08
N LEU A 136 -8.74 0.22 25.52
CA LEU A 136 -10.12 0.06 25.06
C LEU A 136 -11.13 0.12 26.21
N GLN A 137 -10.83 -0.49 27.36
CA GLN A 137 -11.67 -0.37 28.57
C GLN A 137 -11.84 1.08 29.01
N ARG A 138 -10.77 1.86 29.01
CA ARG A 138 -10.81 3.29 29.36
C ARG A 138 -11.63 4.11 28.36
N ILE A 139 -11.47 3.84 27.06
CA ILE A 139 -12.25 4.51 26.00
C ILE A 139 -13.75 4.23 26.20
N ALA A 140 -14.12 2.96 26.41
CA ALA A 140 -15.50 2.58 26.64
C ALA A 140 -16.08 3.23 27.91
N ALA A 141 -15.31 3.26 29.01
CA ALA A 141 -15.72 3.90 30.26
C ALA A 141 -15.88 5.41 30.14
N ALA A 142 -15.02 6.08 29.35
CA ALA A 142 -15.13 7.51 29.08
C ALA A 142 -16.33 7.84 28.17
N GLY A 143 -16.86 6.89 27.41
CA GLY A 143 -17.99 7.11 26.49
C GLY A 143 -17.66 8.05 25.32
N GLY A 144 -16.38 8.32 25.07
CA GLY A 144 -15.94 9.10 23.94
C GLY A 144 -16.08 8.36 22.61
N PRO A 145 -16.17 9.05 21.47
CA PRO A 145 -16.36 8.39 20.17
C PRO A 145 -15.21 7.43 19.87
N PHE A 146 -15.53 6.19 19.53
CA PHE A 146 -14.60 5.24 18.92
C PHE A 146 -15.04 4.95 17.49
N LEU A 147 -14.16 5.17 16.52
CA LEU A 147 -14.43 5.00 15.10
C LEU A 147 -13.92 3.63 14.65
N SER A 148 -14.84 2.77 14.28
CA SER A 148 -14.56 1.48 13.65
C SER A 148 -14.63 1.60 12.13
N ARG A 149 -13.83 0.81 11.45
CA ARG A 149 -13.99 0.66 10.01
C ARG A 149 -15.31 -0.03 9.65
N GLY A 150 -15.74 -1.04 10.41
CA GLY A 150 -17.00 -1.73 10.16
C GLY A 150 -17.12 -2.37 8.78
N ASP A 151 -16.00 -2.78 8.14
CA ASP A 151 -15.92 -3.16 6.72
C ASP A 151 -15.33 -4.56 6.48
N ASP A 152 -15.27 -5.40 7.51
CA ASP A 152 -14.69 -6.76 7.50
C ASP A 152 -13.22 -6.82 7.00
N SER A 153 -12.50 -5.70 7.05
CA SER A 153 -11.08 -5.64 6.75
C SER A 153 -10.23 -6.29 7.85
N GLY A 154 -8.97 -6.54 7.55
CA GLY A 154 -8.00 -7.02 8.54
C GLY A 154 -7.89 -6.11 9.77
N THR A 155 -8.00 -4.78 9.61
CA THR A 155 -8.03 -3.84 10.72
C THR A 155 -9.29 -4.00 11.57
N HIS A 156 -10.47 -4.14 10.94
CA HIS A 156 -11.73 -4.35 11.64
C HIS A 156 -11.74 -5.70 12.41
N ILE A 157 -11.25 -6.77 11.79
CA ILE A 157 -11.10 -8.07 12.45
C ILE A 157 -10.15 -7.96 13.66
N LYS A 158 -9.01 -7.27 13.51
CA LYS A 158 -8.07 -7.04 14.61
C LYS A 158 -8.69 -6.20 15.73
N GLU A 159 -9.45 -5.18 15.39
CA GLU A 159 -10.18 -4.32 16.34
C GLU A 159 -11.15 -5.15 17.19
N LEU A 160 -12.01 -5.95 16.54
CA LEU A 160 -12.96 -6.81 17.27
C LEU A 160 -12.27 -7.83 18.18
N ALA A 161 -11.14 -8.40 17.74
CA ALA A 161 -10.33 -9.27 18.57
C ALA A 161 -9.76 -8.55 19.81
N LEU A 162 -9.36 -7.29 19.69
CA LEU A 162 -8.89 -6.48 20.82
C LEU A 162 -10.03 -6.11 21.76
N TRP A 163 -11.23 -5.75 21.25
CA TRP A 163 -12.42 -5.54 22.08
C TRP A 163 -12.79 -6.80 22.87
N HIS A 164 -12.72 -7.96 22.20
CA HIS A 164 -12.94 -9.24 22.88
C HIS A 164 -11.91 -9.49 24.00
N SER A 165 -10.62 -9.18 23.75
CA SER A 165 -9.58 -9.31 24.79
C SER A 165 -9.75 -8.34 25.96
N ALA A 166 -10.50 -7.26 25.77
CA ALA A 166 -10.87 -6.29 26.79
C ALA A 166 -12.15 -6.69 27.57
N ASP A 167 -12.74 -7.85 27.26
CA ASP A 167 -14.04 -8.32 27.78
C ASP A 167 -15.19 -7.34 27.47
N ILE A 168 -15.14 -6.66 26.33
CA ILE A 168 -16.18 -5.70 25.91
C ILE A 168 -16.70 -6.11 24.52
N ASP A 169 -18.04 -6.17 24.39
CA ASP A 169 -18.70 -6.15 23.08
C ASP A 169 -19.13 -4.71 22.77
N PRO A 170 -18.51 -4.02 21.79
CA PRO A 170 -18.85 -2.64 21.48
C PRO A 170 -20.16 -2.52 20.66
N ARG A 171 -20.62 -3.60 20.00
CA ARG A 171 -21.75 -3.59 19.07
C ARG A 171 -23.07 -3.07 19.66
N PRO A 172 -23.44 -3.35 20.95
CA PRO A 172 -24.60 -2.74 21.56
C PRO A 172 -24.52 -1.23 21.71
N ALA A 173 -23.34 -0.64 21.55
CA ALA A 173 -23.12 0.81 21.58
C ALA A 173 -23.02 1.44 20.18
N SER A 174 -23.29 0.66 19.12
CA SER A 174 -23.32 1.15 17.73
C SER A 174 -24.23 2.36 17.58
N GLY A 175 -23.76 3.38 16.87
CA GLY A 175 -24.46 4.66 16.71
C GLY A 175 -24.44 5.59 17.93
N ARG A 176 -23.87 5.17 19.07
CA ARG A 176 -23.70 6.02 20.26
C ARG A 176 -22.26 6.47 20.41
N TRP A 177 -21.41 5.70 21.06
CA TRP A 177 -19.98 5.96 21.16
C TRP A 177 -19.14 5.04 20.25
N TYR A 178 -19.66 3.91 19.81
CA TYR A 178 -19.03 3.04 18.82
C TYR A 178 -19.65 3.33 17.45
N LEU A 179 -18.84 3.94 16.57
CA LEU A 179 -19.30 4.50 15.30
C LEU A 179 -18.63 3.78 14.12
N GLU A 180 -19.40 2.95 13.44
CA GLU A 180 -18.95 2.18 12.29
C GLU A 180 -19.07 3.03 11.02
N THR A 181 -17.95 3.22 10.30
CA THR A 181 -17.91 4.07 9.10
C THR A 181 -18.25 3.32 7.82
N GLY A 182 -18.15 1.98 7.80
CA GLY A 182 -18.29 1.17 6.60
C GLY A 182 -17.25 1.51 5.52
N SER A 183 -16.09 2.06 5.90
CA SER A 183 -15.17 2.70 4.97
C SER A 183 -13.72 2.28 5.21
N GLY A 184 -12.86 2.52 4.19
CA GLY A 184 -11.42 2.29 4.29
C GLY A 184 -10.74 3.20 5.33
N MET A 185 -9.45 2.94 5.61
CA MET A 185 -8.71 3.58 6.71
C MET A 185 -8.64 5.11 6.59
N GLY A 186 -8.36 5.63 5.38
CA GLY A 186 -8.24 7.09 5.17
C GLY A 186 -9.54 7.85 5.49
N PRO A 187 -10.70 7.48 4.93
CA PRO A 187 -11.98 8.06 5.30
C PRO A 187 -12.29 7.92 6.80
N THR A 188 -12.03 6.76 7.42
CA THR A 188 -12.27 6.55 8.86
C THR A 188 -11.40 7.47 9.71
N LEU A 189 -10.13 7.67 9.37
CA LEU A 189 -9.24 8.63 10.03
C LEU A 189 -9.77 10.07 9.94
N ASN A 190 -10.28 10.50 8.78
CA ASN A 190 -10.87 11.83 8.62
C ASN A 190 -12.12 12.02 9.49
N VAL A 191 -12.96 10.99 9.60
CA VAL A 191 -14.14 11.04 10.48
C VAL A 191 -13.71 11.12 11.94
N ALA A 192 -12.69 10.33 12.34
CA ALA A 192 -12.15 10.36 13.70
C ALA A 192 -11.57 11.73 14.05
N ALA A 193 -10.78 12.33 13.17
CA ALA A 193 -10.26 13.67 13.33
C ALA A 193 -11.38 14.72 13.50
N GLY A 194 -12.45 14.63 12.70
CA GLY A 194 -13.59 15.54 12.78
C GLY A 194 -14.50 15.37 14.00
N LYS A 195 -14.39 14.22 14.70
CA LYS A 195 -15.22 13.89 15.88
C LYS A 195 -14.45 13.84 17.19
N ASP A 196 -13.16 14.17 17.18
CA ASP A 196 -12.25 13.98 18.31
C ASP A 196 -12.33 12.55 18.87
N GLY A 197 -12.33 11.58 17.95
CA GLY A 197 -12.58 10.18 18.27
C GLY A 197 -11.31 9.34 18.33
N TYR A 198 -11.41 8.22 19.03
CA TYR A 198 -10.39 7.16 19.05
C TYR A 198 -10.61 6.18 17.90
N LEU A 199 -9.55 5.51 17.44
CA LEU A 199 -9.65 4.41 16.48
C LEU A 199 -8.41 3.53 16.51
N LEU A 200 -8.58 2.30 16.03
CA LEU A 200 -7.46 1.41 15.71
C LEU A 200 -6.97 1.70 14.28
N VAL A 201 -5.68 1.86 14.11
CA VAL A 201 -5.06 2.09 12.80
C VAL A 201 -3.72 1.39 12.72
N ASP A 202 -3.33 0.93 11.54
CA ASP A 202 -1.95 0.49 11.32
C ASP A 202 -0.99 1.69 11.37
N ARG A 203 0.19 1.49 11.96
CA ARG A 203 1.15 2.57 12.21
C ARG A 203 1.59 3.28 10.92
N ALA A 204 1.78 2.54 9.82
CA ALA A 204 2.21 3.13 8.57
C ALA A 204 1.15 4.09 8.00
N SER A 205 -0.12 3.69 8.00
CA SER A 205 -1.24 4.58 7.62
C SER A 205 -1.31 5.80 8.54
N TRP A 206 -1.11 5.63 9.84
CA TRP A 206 -1.08 6.75 10.78
C TRP A 206 0.07 7.72 10.49
N ILE A 207 1.28 7.21 10.23
CA ILE A 207 2.44 8.05 9.92
C ILE A 207 2.20 8.88 8.66
N SER A 208 1.63 8.26 7.62
CA SER A 208 1.35 8.89 6.33
C SER A 208 0.12 9.78 6.31
N PHE A 209 -0.72 9.73 7.34
CA PHE A 209 -1.95 10.52 7.41
C PHE A 209 -1.64 12.00 7.62
N ALA A 210 -2.07 12.86 6.67
CA ALA A 210 -1.74 14.28 6.68
C ALA A 210 -2.65 15.12 7.58
N ASN A 211 -3.92 14.73 7.75
CA ASN A 211 -4.93 15.52 8.49
C ASN A 211 -4.92 15.19 10.00
N LYS A 212 -3.74 15.09 10.59
CA LYS A 212 -3.58 15.01 12.05
C LYS A 212 -3.83 16.41 12.59
N GLN A 213 -4.96 16.62 13.26
CA GLN A 213 -5.22 17.90 13.89
C GLN A 213 -4.07 18.23 14.87
N ASN A 214 -3.33 19.29 14.60
CA ASN A 214 -2.15 19.74 15.35
C ASN A 214 -2.56 20.42 16.67
#